data_1b45b26d73a899f9cbd4966f0314f625
#
_entry.id   1b45b26d73a899f9cbd4966f0314f625
#
_cell.length_a   1.000
_cell.length_b   1.000
_cell.length_c   1.000
_cell.angle_alpha   90.00
_cell.angle_beta   90.00
_cell.angle_gamma   90.00
#
_symmetry.space_group_name_H-M   'P 1'
#
loop_
_entity.id
_entity.type
_entity.pdbx_description
1 polymer ?
#
loop_
_entity_poly.entity_id
_entity_poly.type
_entity_poly.pdbx_seq_one_letter_code
_entity_poly.pdbx_strand_id
1 'polypeptide(L)'
;QNQSNSETYQIETLYLGHYAALSSELSCIENLEYLTNLNTEILSPNFHDALKEIGLENYEHEPAGNLSAGQKRRIALSLLFISQSKLWLLDEPFTALDSDGIKIIENQIEKHCANGGLCILTTHQDCNIKSLKEISL
;
A
#
# COMPACT_ATOMS: atom_id res chain seq x y z
N GLN A 1 4.41 5.90 39.70
CA GLN A 1 5.20 4.69 39.73
C GLN A 1 4.94 3.75 38.58
N ASN A 2 3.76 3.72 38.10
CA ASN A 2 3.40 2.90 36.95
C ASN A 2 3.47 3.67 35.65
N GLN A 3 4.22 4.72 35.65
CA GLN A 3 4.37 5.59 34.49
C GLN A 3 5.06 4.91 33.32
N SER A 4 5.91 3.94 33.64
CA SER A 4 6.61 3.17 32.63
C SER A 4 5.70 2.28 31.79
N ASN A 5 4.46 2.04 32.26
CA ASN A 5 3.52 1.17 31.57
C ASN A 5 2.52 1.91 30.69
N SER A 6 2.63 3.21 30.60
CA SER A 6 1.96 3.95 29.55
C SER A 6 2.71 3.80 28.21
N GLU A 7 3.30 2.63 27.98
CA GLU A 7 3.68 2.25 26.63
C GLU A 7 2.40 2.34 25.80
N THR A 8 2.25 3.47 25.14
CA THR A 8 1.31 3.60 24.07
C THR A 8 1.70 2.56 23.04
N TYR A 9 1.00 1.44 23.04
CA TYR A 9 1.07 0.50 21.93
C TYR A 9 0.49 1.24 20.72
N GLN A 10 1.32 2.06 20.10
CA GLN A 10 0.99 2.61 18.81
C GLN A 10 1.08 1.45 17.83
N ILE A 11 -0.07 0.96 17.42
CA ILE A 11 -0.15 0.02 16.32
C ILE A 11 0.36 0.78 15.11
N GLU A 12 1.52 0.37 14.60
CA GLU A 12 2.07 0.92 13.37
C GLU A 12 1.08 0.66 12.25
N THR A 13 0.59 1.73 11.66
CA THR A 13 -0.50 1.70 10.68
C THR A 13 -0.04 2.29 9.36
N LEU A 14 -0.26 1.56 8.29
CA LEU A 14 -0.17 2.08 6.94
C LEU A 14 -1.57 2.43 6.46
N TYR A 15 -1.79 3.69 6.12
CA TYR A 15 -3.03 4.16 5.53
C TYR A 15 -2.83 4.52 4.05
N LEU A 16 -3.62 3.91 3.18
CA LEU A 16 -3.68 4.27 1.77
C LEU A 16 -5.10 4.75 1.43
N GLY A 17 -5.21 6.05 1.15
CA GLY A 17 -6.48 6.66 0.80
C GLY A 17 -6.91 6.34 -0.63
N HIS A 18 -8.13 6.72 -0.95
CA HIS A 18 -8.74 6.50 -2.26
C HIS A 18 -7.98 7.21 -3.39
N TYR A 19 -7.44 8.38 -3.12
CA TYR A 19 -6.64 9.13 -4.06
C TYR A 19 -5.17 9.06 -3.68
N ALA A 20 -4.35 8.65 -4.63
CA ALA A 20 -2.90 8.69 -4.44
C ALA A 20 -2.44 10.14 -4.45
N ALA A 21 -1.82 10.59 -3.35
CA ALA A 21 -1.23 11.92 -3.24
C ALA A 21 0.12 11.97 -3.96
N LEU A 22 0.09 11.82 -5.29
CA LEU A 22 1.28 11.83 -6.11
C LEU A 22 1.49 13.20 -6.75
N SER A 23 2.75 13.63 -6.80
CA SER A 23 3.13 14.79 -7.58
C SER A 23 3.38 14.38 -9.02
N SER A 24 2.68 15.03 -9.96
CA SER A 24 2.80 14.73 -11.39
C SER A 24 4.19 15.03 -11.95
N GLU A 25 4.92 15.95 -11.34
CA GLU A 25 6.25 16.38 -11.80
C GLU A 25 7.37 15.47 -11.29
N LEU A 26 7.12 14.72 -10.22
CA LEU A 26 8.09 13.80 -9.67
C LEU A 26 8.02 12.43 -10.36
N SER A 27 9.17 11.76 -10.43
CA SER A 27 9.23 10.38 -10.91
C SER A 27 8.54 9.42 -9.96
N CYS A 28 8.37 8.17 -10.41
CA CYS A 28 7.83 7.10 -9.54
C CYS A 28 8.67 6.95 -8.27
N ILE A 29 10.00 6.88 -8.40
CA ILE A 29 10.90 6.75 -7.24
C ILE A 29 10.81 7.96 -6.33
N GLU A 30 10.84 9.16 -6.88
CA GLU A 30 10.74 10.38 -6.08
C GLU A 30 9.43 10.46 -5.31
N ASN A 31 8.32 10.05 -5.93
CA ASN A 31 7.04 9.94 -5.23
C ASN A 31 7.09 8.93 -4.10
N LEU A 32 7.72 7.76 -4.31
CA LEU A 32 7.88 6.76 -3.26
C LEU A 32 8.76 7.25 -2.13
N GLU A 33 9.85 7.92 -2.43
CA GLU A 33 10.70 8.55 -1.41
C GLU A 33 9.91 9.53 -0.55
N TYR A 34 9.09 10.35 -1.17
CA TYR A 34 8.24 11.29 -0.45
C TYR A 34 7.22 10.58 0.45
N LEU A 35 6.53 9.56 -0.09
CA LEU A 35 5.53 8.79 0.66
C LEU A 35 6.16 8.02 1.81
N THR A 36 7.36 7.47 1.62
CA THR A 36 8.05 6.72 2.67
C THR A 36 8.60 7.62 3.77
N ASN A 37 9.00 8.85 3.45
CA ASN A 37 9.42 9.82 4.45
C ASN A 37 8.29 10.22 5.40
N LEU A 38 7.05 10.04 4.98
CA LEU A 38 5.87 10.24 5.83
C LEU A 38 5.56 9.02 6.70
N ASN A 39 6.26 7.91 6.47
CA ASN A 39 6.03 6.62 7.12
C ASN A 39 7.30 6.15 7.81
N THR A 40 7.32 6.19 9.13
CA THR A 40 8.49 5.83 9.93
C THR A 40 8.74 4.32 9.99
N GLU A 41 7.76 3.50 9.61
CA GLU A 41 7.84 2.05 9.65
C GLU A 41 8.53 1.43 8.43
N ILE A 42 8.87 2.25 7.44
CA ILE A 42 9.56 1.76 6.25
C ILE A 42 11.05 1.96 6.45
N LEU A 43 11.74 0.86 6.75
CA LEU A 43 13.18 0.82 6.93
C LEU A 43 13.83 0.23 5.68
N SER A 44 14.87 0.89 5.17
CA SER A 44 15.65 0.39 4.03
C SER A 44 14.79 -0.03 2.83
N PRO A 45 13.96 0.84 2.28
CA PRO A 45 13.03 0.47 1.22
C PRO A 45 13.77 0.13 -0.06
N ASN A 46 13.38 -0.98 -0.69
CA ASN A 46 13.82 -1.32 -2.04
C ASN A 46 12.74 -0.94 -3.03
N PHE A 47 12.81 0.27 -3.55
CA PHE A 47 11.81 0.81 -4.48
C PHE A 47 11.76 0.06 -5.81
N HIS A 48 12.90 -0.38 -6.31
CA HIS A 48 12.95 -1.11 -7.57
C HIS A 48 12.18 -2.44 -7.46
N ASP A 49 12.40 -3.18 -6.39
CA ASP A 49 11.69 -4.44 -6.17
C ASP A 49 10.19 -4.19 -5.96
N ALA A 50 9.82 -3.18 -5.20
CA ALA A 50 8.41 -2.84 -4.98
C ALA A 50 7.70 -2.48 -6.29
N LEU A 51 8.33 -1.67 -7.14
CA LEU A 51 7.78 -1.31 -8.44
C LEU A 51 7.69 -2.52 -9.37
N LYS A 52 8.67 -3.41 -9.33
CA LYS A 52 8.63 -4.66 -10.10
C LYS A 52 7.46 -5.55 -9.67
N GLU A 53 7.27 -5.72 -8.36
CA GLU A 53 6.17 -6.54 -7.83
C GLU A 53 4.80 -6.04 -8.25
N ILE A 54 4.66 -4.73 -8.41
CA ILE A 54 3.39 -4.11 -8.81
C ILE A 54 3.26 -3.95 -10.34
N GLY A 55 4.24 -4.44 -11.13
CA GLY A 55 4.19 -4.37 -12.57
C GLY A 55 4.66 -3.05 -13.19
N LEU A 56 5.44 -2.28 -12.46
CA LEU A 56 6.01 -1.00 -12.93
C LEU A 56 7.53 -1.06 -13.10
N GLU A 57 8.07 -2.23 -13.41
CA GLU A 57 9.49 -2.38 -13.75
C GLU A 57 9.82 -1.47 -14.95
N ASN A 58 10.94 -0.77 -14.85
CA ASN A 58 11.42 0.21 -15.85
C ASN A 58 10.66 1.54 -15.90
N TYR A 59 9.74 1.78 -14.98
CA TYR A 59 9.05 3.06 -14.86
C TYR A 59 9.62 3.95 -13.73
N GLU A 60 10.73 3.55 -13.14
CA GLU A 60 11.29 4.17 -11.94
C GLU A 60 11.51 5.68 -12.10
N HIS A 61 11.99 6.08 -13.27
CA HIS A 61 12.33 7.49 -13.56
C HIS A 61 11.28 8.22 -14.40
N GLU A 62 10.17 7.56 -14.68
CA GLU A 62 9.08 8.18 -15.43
C GLU A 62 8.34 9.18 -14.54
N PRO A 63 8.09 10.42 -15.03
CA PRO A 63 7.24 11.35 -14.28
C PRO A 63 5.83 10.76 -14.09
N ALA A 64 5.32 10.85 -12.87
CA ALA A 64 4.01 10.27 -12.55
C ALA A 64 2.88 10.86 -13.40
N GLY A 65 3.00 12.11 -13.83
CA GLY A 65 2.03 12.74 -14.70
C GLY A 65 1.83 12.06 -16.05
N ASN A 66 2.84 11.30 -16.51
CA ASN A 66 2.79 10.58 -17.79
C ASN A 66 2.13 9.20 -17.67
N LEU A 67 1.78 8.78 -16.46
CA LEU A 67 1.21 7.46 -16.21
C LEU A 67 -0.31 7.47 -16.30
N SER A 68 -0.88 6.31 -16.58
CA SER A 68 -2.32 6.11 -16.52
C SER A 68 -2.82 6.16 -15.06
N ALA A 69 -4.13 6.29 -14.87
CA ALA A 69 -4.73 6.25 -13.55
C ALA A 69 -4.40 4.94 -12.80
N GLY A 70 -4.45 3.82 -13.51
CA GLY A 70 -4.10 2.51 -12.95
C GLY A 70 -2.63 2.41 -12.55
N GLN A 71 -1.73 2.92 -13.38
CA GLN A 71 -0.31 2.96 -13.05
C GLN A 71 -0.01 3.86 -11.85
N LYS A 72 -0.65 5.04 -11.79
CA LYS A 72 -0.53 5.92 -10.61
C LYS A 72 -1.02 5.22 -9.35
N ARG A 73 -2.14 4.51 -9.43
CA ARG A 73 -2.65 3.74 -8.30
C ARG A 73 -1.65 2.69 -7.85
N ARG A 74 -1.00 2.02 -8.79
CA ARG A 74 0.02 1.01 -8.51
C ARG A 74 1.23 1.59 -7.78
N ILE A 75 1.62 2.83 -8.04
CA ILE A 75 2.72 3.46 -7.30
C ILE A 75 2.40 3.50 -5.79
N ALA A 76 1.22 3.98 -5.43
CA ALA A 76 0.80 4.04 -4.03
C ALA A 76 0.72 2.64 -3.42
N LEU A 77 0.15 1.68 -4.13
CA LEU A 77 0.00 0.30 -3.67
C LEU A 77 1.33 -0.44 -3.55
N SER A 78 2.39 0.02 -4.22
CA SER A 78 3.72 -0.57 -4.06
C SER A 78 4.24 -0.48 -2.63
N LEU A 79 3.73 0.46 -1.84
CA LEU A 79 4.06 0.55 -0.41
C LEU A 79 3.68 -0.70 0.37
N LEU A 80 2.70 -1.47 -0.08
CA LEU A 80 2.31 -2.74 0.56
C LEU A 80 3.42 -3.79 0.50
N PHE A 81 4.39 -3.64 -0.40
CA PHE A 81 5.50 -4.57 -0.56
C PHE A 81 6.72 -4.22 0.28
N ILE A 82 6.76 -3.02 0.85
CA ILE A 82 7.89 -2.54 1.63
C ILE A 82 7.50 -2.12 3.05
N SER A 83 6.22 -1.97 3.35
CA SER A 83 5.74 -1.60 4.67
C SER A 83 5.89 -2.75 5.66
N GLN A 84 6.33 -2.42 6.87
CA GLN A 84 6.38 -3.34 8.00
C GLN A 84 5.25 -3.09 9.00
N SER A 85 4.31 -2.24 8.65
CA SER A 85 3.17 -1.91 9.50
C SER A 85 2.29 -3.13 9.74
N LYS A 86 1.86 -3.33 10.98
CA LYS A 86 0.99 -4.45 11.35
C LYS A 86 -0.44 -4.26 10.87
N LEU A 87 -0.91 -3.03 10.83
CA LEU A 87 -2.27 -2.69 10.41
C LEU A 87 -2.24 -1.93 9.09
N TRP A 88 -2.97 -2.45 8.13
CA TRP A 88 -3.22 -1.76 6.87
C TRP A 88 -4.66 -1.26 6.83
N LEU A 89 -4.82 0.02 6.54
CA LEU A 89 -6.11 0.65 6.27
C LEU A 89 -6.13 1.06 4.81
N LEU A 90 -6.90 0.35 4.00
CA LEU A 90 -6.93 0.53 2.55
C LEU A 90 -8.31 1.02 2.12
N ASP A 91 -8.36 2.22 1.57
CA ASP A 91 -9.60 2.80 1.07
C ASP A 91 -9.69 2.58 -0.44
N GLU A 92 -10.61 1.72 -0.85
CA GLU A 92 -10.84 1.36 -2.26
C GLU A 92 -9.53 0.95 -2.99
N PRO A 93 -8.79 -0.05 -2.49
CA PRO A 93 -7.47 -0.36 -3.05
C PRO A 93 -7.52 -0.89 -4.48
N PHE A 94 -8.67 -1.40 -4.94
CA PHE A 94 -8.81 -2.02 -6.25
C PHE A 94 -9.24 -1.06 -7.36
N THR A 95 -9.53 0.19 -7.03
CA THR A 95 -9.95 1.20 -8.00
C THR A 95 -8.88 1.39 -9.08
N ALA A 96 -9.32 1.46 -10.33
CA ALA A 96 -8.49 1.65 -11.52
C ALA A 96 -7.51 0.51 -11.81
N LEU A 97 -7.60 -0.61 -11.12
CA LEU A 97 -6.78 -1.80 -11.40
C LEU A 97 -7.50 -2.75 -12.37
N ASP A 98 -6.71 -3.36 -13.25
CA ASP A 98 -7.15 -4.49 -14.05
C ASP A 98 -7.16 -5.78 -13.21
N SER A 99 -7.61 -6.89 -13.82
CA SER A 99 -7.71 -8.17 -13.12
C SER A 99 -6.37 -8.66 -12.58
N ASP A 100 -5.28 -8.44 -13.31
CA ASP A 100 -3.94 -8.85 -12.85
C ASP A 100 -3.48 -8.00 -11.67
N GLY A 101 -3.73 -6.70 -11.73
CA GLY A 101 -3.42 -5.79 -10.61
C GLY A 101 -4.19 -6.15 -9.35
N ILE A 102 -5.48 -6.47 -9.49
CA ILE A 102 -6.31 -6.91 -8.37
C ILE A 102 -5.74 -8.17 -7.73
N LYS A 103 -5.35 -9.17 -8.52
CA LYS A 103 -4.76 -10.41 -8.01
C LYS A 103 -3.47 -10.17 -7.24
N ILE A 104 -2.61 -9.30 -7.74
CA ILE A 104 -1.36 -8.96 -7.08
C ILE A 104 -1.63 -8.41 -5.68
N ILE A 105 -2.59 -7.51 -5.56
CA ILE A 105 -2.93 -6.88 -4.28
C ILE A 105 -3.65 -7.87 -3.35
N GLU A 106 -4.58 -8.66 -3.86
CA GLU A 106 -5.24 -9.71 -3.07
C GLU A 106 -4.21 -10.66 -2.46
N ASN A 107 -3.26 -11.12 -3.26
CA ASN A 107 -2.19 -12.00 -2.79
C ASN A 107 -1.32 -11.34 -1.72
N GLN A 108 -1.02 -10.06 -1.88
CA GLN A 108 -0.20 -9.34 -0.91
C GLN A 108 -0.94 -9.14 0.42
N ILE A 109 -2.23 -8.87 0.38
CA ILE A 109 -3.07 -8.78 1.58
C ILE A 109 -3.12 -10.14 2.29
N GLU A 110 -3.31 -11.23 1.55
CA GLU A 110 -3.31 -12.57 2.13
C GLU A 110 -1.98 -12.91 2.82
N LYS A 111 -0.85 -12.58 2.19
CA LYS A 111 0.48 -12.76 2.79
C LYS A 111 0.65 -11.96 4.08
N HIS A 112 0.21 -10.73 4.06
CA HIS A 112 0.27 -9.85 5.24
C HIS A 112 -0.52 -10.44 6.41
N CYS A 113 -1.74 -10.88 6.15
CA CYS A 113 -2.60 -11.48 7.17
C CYS A 113 -2.05 -12.83 7.65
N ALA A 114 -1.50 -13.65 6.76
CA ALA A 114 -0.87 -14.92 7.12
C ALA A 114 0.36 -14.73 8.01
N ASN A 115 1.04 -13.61 7.89
CA ASN A 115 2.20 -13.25 8.71
C ASN A 115 1.83 -12.50 10.00
N GLY A 116 0.58 -12.53 10.40
CA GLY A 116 0.10 -11.93 11.65
C GLY A 116 -0.35 -10.48 11.54
N GLY A 117 -0.40 -9.92 10.34
CA GLY A 117 -0.91 -8.58 10.12
C GLY A 117 -2.43 -8.52 10.07
N LEU A 118 -2.96 -7.31 10.17
CA LEU A 118 -4.37 -7.00 10.00
C LEU A 118 -4.55 -6.06 8.80
N CYS A 119 -5.63 -6.25 8.08
CA CYS A 119 -6.01 -5.37 6.98
C CYS A 119 -7.50 -5.03 7.09
N ILE A 120 -7.80 -3.75 7.10
CA ILE A 120 -9.17 -3.25 7.00
C ILE A 120 -9.25 -2.52 5.66
N LEU A 121 -10.17 -2.93 4.82
CA LEU A 121 -10.34 -2.30 3.52
C LEU A 121 -11.80 -1.99 3.25
N THR A 122 -12.04 -0.94 2.49
CA THR A 122 -13.33 -0.64 1.90
C THR A 122 -13.28 -0.98 0.42
N THR A 123 -14.33 -1.54 -0.13
CA THR A 123 -14.43 -1.81 -1.56
C THR A 123 -15.88 -1.95 -1.99
N HIS A 124 -16.16 -1.55 -3.22
CA HIS A 124 -17.42 -1.80 -3.91
C HIS A 124 -17.31 -2.96 -4.89
N GLN A 125 -16.13 -3.57 -4.99
CA GLN A 125 -15.87 -4.68 -5.90
C GLN A 125 -15.79 -5.99 -5.13
N ASP A 126 -16.15 -7.07 -5.79
CA ASP A 126 -15.92 -8.41 -5.25
C ASP A 126 -14.41 -8.67 -5.15
N CYS A 127 -13.99 -9.24 -4.05
CA CYS A 127 -12.59 -9.60 -3.86
C CYS A 127 -12.47 -11.05 -3.38
N ASN A 128 -11.40 -11.71 -3.83
CA ASN A 128 -11.12 -13.11 -3.53
C ASN A 128 -10.02 -13.22 -2.46
N ILE A 129 -10.34 -12.76 -1.26
CA ILE A 129 -9.43 -12.88 -0.11
C ILE A 129 -10.00 -13.93 0.84
N LYS A 130 -9.25 -15.01 1.06
CA LYS A 130 -9.72 -16.20 1.77
C LYS A 130 -10.14 -15.94 3.22
N SER A 131 -9.50 -15.01 3.90
CA SER A 131 -9.75 -14.72 5.31
C SER A 131 -10.64 -13.49 5.53
N LEU A 132 -11.32 -13.06 4.49
CA LEU A 132 -12.15 -11.84 4.53
C LEU A 132 -13.38 -12.05 5.42
N LYS A 133 -13.59 -11.12 6.34
CA LYS A 133 -14.87 -10.97 7.06
C LYS A 133 -15.54 -9.69 6.60
N GLU A 134 -16.73 -9.80 6.08
CA GLU A 134 -17.49 -8.64 5.65
C GLU A 134 -18.31 -8.07 6.80
N ILE A 135 -18.23 -6.74 6.96
CA ILE A 135 -19.02 -6.01 7.94
C ILE A 135 -19.82 -4.97 7.18
N SER A 136 -21.14 -5.09 7.26
CA SER A 136 -22.06 -4.06 6.75
C SER A 136 -22.33 -3.04 7.82
N LEU A 137 -22.13 -1.80 7.49
CA LEU A 137 -22.42 -0.69 8.39
C LEU A 137 -23.79 -0.08 8.10
#